data_8ec21189ff0ae85d5d6febe356de94d7
#
_entry.id   8ec21189ff0ae85d5d6febe356de94d7
#
_cell.length_a   1.000
_cell.length_b   1.000
_cell.length_c   1.000
_cell.angle_alpha   90.00
_cell.angle_beta   90.00
_cell.angle_gamma   90.00
#
_symmetry.space_group_name_H-M   'P 1'
#
loop_
_entity.id
_entity.type
_entity.pdbx_description
1 polymer ?
#
loop_
_entity_poly.entity_id
_entity_poly.type
_entity_poly.pdbx_seq_one_letter_code
_entity_poly.pdbx_strand_id
1 'polypeptide(L)'
;MKTLPFNLVVNPVSFGQVSTAILRELKERKQDIILSPIANQFDLSAQPENPEFQEWLQEAIDGFTSKHSRKNRVFKLWHLNGSLESFSDEQVLFSFYELDNPTREEINIVKNNYKVIFSCKETVEKFQSLGCKNVDYLPLGFDSHNFYKTNKQYFTDDRITFTIVGKFESRKNHEKMVKAWLKKFGNNRKYSLQCAMWNPFLKPEQNNQIAQGLMGGQNYFNVVFSGYMPKNEMYNDYLNSSDIVLGMSGGEGWGLPEFQSACLGKHAVLLNASAYKDWANDKNAVLVEPSGKRDVYDGMFFHEGQPYNQGQIYDFNEDDFISGCEEAIKRVESSRNNSEGEKLKDKFTYSKMVDSIVSHM
;
A
#
# COMPACT_ATOMS: atom_id res chain seq x y z
N MET A 1 -29.70 13.54 7.43
CA MET A 1 -28.48 13.36 6.60
C MET A 1 -28.80 12.39 5.48
N LYS A 2 -28.18 12.54 4.31
CA LYS A 2 -28.34 11.58 3.21
C LYS A 2 -27.61 10.29 3.58
N THR A 3 -28.25 9.14 3.43
CA THR A 3 -27.63 7.82 3.60
C THR A 3 -26.72 7.54 2.40
N LEU A 4 -25.45 7.24 2.64
CA LEU A 4 -24.46 6.98 1.59
C LEU A 4 -24.21 5.48 1.42
N PRO A 5 -24.36 4.91 0.22
CA PRO A 5 -24.09 3.50 -0.03
C PRO A 5 -22.62 3.25 -0.38
N PHE A 6 -22.04 2.28 0.31
CA PHE A 6 -20.68 1.79 0.10
C PHE A 6 -20.66 0.32 -0.30
N ASN A 7 -19.77 -0.01 -1.23
CA ASN A 7 -19.44 -1.38 -1.61
C ASN A 7 -17.92 -1.58 -1.43
N LEU A 8 -17.52 -2.14 -0.31
CA LEU A 8 -16.13 -2.19 0.15
C LEU A 8 -15.74 -3.61 0.56
N VAL A 9 -14.48 -3.95 0.38
CA VAL A 9 -13.90 -5.13 1.03
C VAL A 9 -13.43 -4.75 2.43
N VAL A 10 -13.70 -5.61 3.42
CA VAL A 10 -13.22 -5.45 4.79
C VAL A 10 -12.41 -6.69 5.16
N ASN A 11 -11.09 -6.59 5.08
CA ASN A 11 -10.17 -7.68 5.35
C ASN A 11 -8.78 -7.16 5.78
N PRO A 12 -7.85 -8.04 6.21
CA PRO A 12 -6.53 -7.64 6.69
C PRO A 12 -5.56 -7.11 5.62
N VAL A 13 -5.86 -7.21 4.32
CA VAL A 13 -4.95 -6.76 3.24
C VAL A 13 -5.21 -5.32 2.78
N SER A 14 -4.39 -4.78 1.89
CA SER A 14 -4.32 -3.35 1.57
C SER A 14 -5.67 -2.67 1.27
N PHE A 15 -6.51 -3.26 0.41
CA PHE A 15 -7.84 -2.71 0.12
C PHE A 15 -8.71 -2.65 1.36
N GLY A 16 -8.71 -3.72 2.16
CA GLY A 16 -9.48 -3.79 3.40
C GLY A 16 -8.97 -2.83 4.48
N GLN A 17 -7.66 -2.61 4.58
CA GLN A 17 -7.08 -1.62 5.49
C GLN A 17 -7.55 -0.20 5.13
N VAL A 18 -7.51 0.16 3.84
CA VAL A 18 -8.00 1.46 3.37
C VAL A 18 -9.50 1.59 3.59
N SER A 19 -10.29 0.56 3.28
CA SER A 19 -11.74 0.53 3.55
C SER A 19 -12.05 0.75 5.01
N THR A 20 -11.35 0.05 5.90
CA THR A 20 -11.57 0.15 7.36
C THR A 20 -11.24 1.54 7.89
N ALA A 21 -10.19 2.18 7.38
CA ALA A 21 -9.84 3.54 7.76
C ALA A 21 -10.88 4.56 7.27
N ILE A 22 -11.41 4.41 6.04
CA ILE A 22 -12.53 5.21 5.52
C ILE A 22 -13.77 5.05 6.40
N LEU A 23 -14.14 3.80 6.72
CA LEU A 23 -15.32 3.50 7.54
C LEU A 23 -15.20 4.06 8.96
N ARG A 24 -14.00 4.04 9.56
CA ARG A 24 -13.73 4.65 10.87
C ARG A 24 -13.96 6.16 10.84
N GLU A 25 -13.44 6.85 9.84
CA GLU A 25 -13.63 8.29 9.66
C GLU A 25 -15.12 8.65 9.46
N LEU A 26 -15.86 7.84 8.68
CA LEU A 26 -17.31 8.03 8.50
C LEU A 26 -18.09 7.86 9.81
N LYS A 27 -17.72 6.87 10.65
CA LYS A 27 -18.30 6.68 11.99
C LYS A 27 -18.05 7.90 12.88
N GLU A 28 -16.82 8.40 12.94
CA GLU A 28 -16.44 9.56 13.74
C GLU A 28 -17.25 10.80 13.34
N ARG A 29 -17.54 10.95 12.05
CA ARG A 29 -18.40 12.02 11.52
C ARG A 29 -19.89 11.79 11.74
N LYS A 30 -20.28 10.66 12.31
CA LYS A 30 -21.68 10.24 12.45
C LYS A 30 -22.44 10.25 11.12
N GLN A 31 -21.74 9.91 10.03
CA GLN A 31 -22.33 9.82 8.70
C GLN A 31 -23.23 8.58 8.63
N ASP A 32 -24.47 8.75 8.19
CA ASP A 32 -25.38 7.63 7.92
C ASP A 32 -24.92 6.93 6.63
N ILE A 33 -24.64 5.63 6.76
CA ILE A 33 -24.19 4.80 5.65
C ILE A 33 -24.95 3.49 5.57
N ILE A 34 -24.93 2.88 4.39
CA ILE A 34 -25.23 1.45 4.19
C ILE A 34 -24.02 0.79 3.51
N LEU A 35 -23.72 -0.45 3.90
CA LEU A 35 -22.54 -1.17 3.46
C LEU A 35 -22.90 -2.51 2.85
N SER A 36 -22.43 -2.75 1.62
CA SER A 36 -22.40 -4.07 1.00
C SER A 36 -20.94 -4.57 0.97
N PRO A 37 -20.56 -5.54 1.80
CA PRO A 37 -19.23 -6.11 1.75
C PRO A 37 -18.98 -6.87 0.43
N ILE A 38 -17.86 -6.60 -0.23
CA ILE A 38 -17.47 -7.31 -1.44
C ILE A 38 -17.14 -8.77 -1.09
N ALA A 39 -17.64 -9.72 -1.89
CA ALA A 39 -17.48 -11.16 -1.71
C ALA A 39 -17.97 -11.67 -0.34
N ASN A 40 -18.89 -10.97 0.30
CA ASN A 40 -19.36 -11.24 1.66
C ASN A 40 -18.21 -11.36 2.70
N GLN A 41 -17.06 -10.75 2.42
CA GLN A 41 -15.92 -10.74 3.31
C GLN A 41 -16.03 -9.60 4.31
N PHE A 42 -16.08 -9.98 5.58
CA PHE A 42 -16.07 -9.05 6.69
C PHE A 42 -15.13 -9.59 7.78
N ASP A 43 -13.87 -9.14 7.73
CA ASP A 43 -12.82 -9.59 8.62
C ASP A 43 -12.04 -8.40 9.20
N LEU A 44 -12.29 -8.13 10.47
CA LEU A 44 -11.61 -7.10 11.25
C LEU A 44 -10.49 -7.68 12.14
N SER A 45 -10.09 -8.93 11.92
CA SER A 45 -9.14 -9.63 12.79
C SER A 45 -7.80 -8.92 12.95
N ALA A 46 -7.37 -8.14 11.96
CA ALA A 46 -6.13 -7.36 12.05
C ALA A 46 -6.27 -6.06 12.88
N GLN A 47 -7.49 -5.61 13.11
CA GLN A 47 -7.78 -4.37 13.82
C GLN A 47 -7.78 -4.57 15.34
N PRO A 48 -7.53 -3.52 16.16
CA PRO A 48 -7.85 -3.54 17.56
C PRO A 48 -9.34 -3.83 17.78
N GLU A 49 -9.66 -4.57 18.84
CA GLU A 49 -11.05 -4.86 19.19
C GLU A 49 -11.80 -3.55 19.51
N ASN A 50 -12.94 -3.35 18.84
CA ASN A 50 -13.81 -2.21 19.05
C ASN A 50 -15.28 -2.64 18.82
N PRO A 51 -15.98 -3.09 19.88
CA PRO A 51 -17.36 -3.57 19.76
C PRO A 51 -18.33 -2.54 19.18
N GLU A 52 -18.21 -1.26 19.58
CA GLU A 52 -19.06 -0.19 19.04
C GLU A 52 -18.86 0.05 17.54
N PHE A 53 -17.64 -0.14 17.04
CA PHE A 53 -17.36 -0.05 15.61
C PHE A 53 -17.92 -1.26 14.85
N GLN A 54 -17.81 -2.45 15.43
CA GLN A 54 -18.37 -3.66 14.86
C GLN A 54 -19.91 -3.61 14.79
N GLU A 55 -20.57 -3.16 15.86
CA GLU A 55 -22.02 -3.00 15.91
C GLU A 55 -22.50 -2.00 14.86
N TRP A 56 -21.88 -0.82 14.78
CA TRP A 56 -22.20 0.19 13.78
C TRP A 56 -22.03 -0.31 12.34
N LEU A 57 -20.98 -1.11 12.07
CA LEU A 57 -20.79 -1.72 10.74
C LEU A 57 -21.86 -2.78 10.46
N GLN A 58 -22.24 -3.58 11.45
CA GLN A 58 -23.30 -4.57 11.29
C GLN A 58 -24.65 -3.90 10.98
N GLU A 59 -24.98 -2.82 11.68
CA GLU A 59 -26.18 -2.02 11.38
C GLU A 59 -26.16 -1.47 9.94
N ALA A 60 -25.02 -1.00 9.46
CA ALA A 60 -24.85 -0.51 8.11
C ALA A 60 -25.04 -1.62 7.05
N ILE A 61 -24.59 -2.85 7.36
CA ILE A 61 -24.77 -4.04 6.50
C ILE A 61 -26.23 -4.46 6.50
N ASP A 62 -26.84 -4.61 7.66
CA ASP A 62 -28.25 -5.05 7.79
C ASP A 62 -29.22 -4.05 7.14
N GLY A 63 -28.86 -2.76 7.23
CA GLY A 63 -29.62 -1.68 6.60
C GLY A 63 -29.57 -1.66 5.07
N PHE A 64 -28.60 -2.35 4.45
CA PHE A 64 -28.38 -2.24 3.01
C PHE A 64 -29.62 -2.59 2.19
N THR A 65 -30.23 -3.74 2.42
CA THR A 65 -31.38 -4.24 1.64
C THR A 65 -32.61 -3.31 1.76
N SER A 66 -32.85 -2.72 2.92
CA SER A 66 -34.03 -1.90 3.21
C SER A 66 -33.88 -0.43 2.80
N LYS A 67 -32.65 0.11 2.86
CA LYS A 67 -32.38 1.53 2.63
C LYS A 67 -31.76 1.83 1.26
N HIS A 68 -31.26 0.79 0.54
CA HIS A 68 -30.63 0.98 -0.75
C HIS A 68 -31.61 1.38 -1.85
N SER A 69 -31.20 2.32 -2.68
CA SER A 69 -31.88 2.67 -3.93
C SER A 69 -30.86 2.69 -5.08
N ARG A 70 -31.17 2.05 -6.18
CA ARG A 70 -30.33 2.07 -7.40
C ARG A 70 -30.06 3.48 -7.93
N LYS A 71 -30.90 4.45 -7.59
CA LYS A 71 -30.73 5.87 -7.95
C LYS A 71 -29.70 6.58 -7.09
N ASN A 72 -29.33 6.01 -5.95
CA ASN A 72 -28.27 6.56 -5.11
C ASN A 72 -26.93 6.12 -5.68
N ARG A 73 -26.01 7.06 -5.82
CA ARG A 73 -24.65 6.78 -6.27
C ARG A 73 -23.92 5.93 -5.23
N VAL A 74 -23.23 4.85 -5.64
CA VAL A 74 -22.45 3.97 -4.76
C VAL A 74 -20.97 4.29 -4.88
N PHE A 75 -20.27 4.33 -3.74
CA PHE A 75 -18.80 4.32 -3.71
C PHE A 75 -18.29 2.88 -3.56
N LYS A 76 -17.45 2.45 -4.49
CA LYS A 76 -16.83 1.12 -4.52
C LYS A 76 -15.32 1.23 -4.45
N LEU A 77 -14.68 0.49 -3.55
CA LEU A 77 -13.22 0.31 -3.54
C LEU A 77 -12.89 -1.11 -3.96
N TRP A 78 -12.39 -1.27 -5.18
CA TRP A 78 -12.06 -2.57 -5.77
C TRP A 78 -11.09 -2.44 -6.94
N HIS A 79 -10.56 -3.57 -7.40
CA HIS A 79 -9.82 -3.66 -8.65
C HIS A 79 -10.68 -3.28 -9.86
N LEU A 80 -10.06 -2.89 -10.99
CA LEU A 80 -10.80 -2.67 -12.25
C LEU A 80 -11.54 -3.93 -12.67
N ASN A 81 -10.87 -5.08 -12.59
CA ASN A 81 -11.50 -6.38 -12.86
C ASN A 81 -12.68 -6.64 -11.92
N GLY A 82 -13.83 -6.94 -12.50
CA GLY A 82 -15.08 -7.18 -11.77
C GLY A 82 -15.75 -5.92 -11.20
N SER A 83 -15.24 -4.72 -11.48
CA SER A 83 -15.77 -3.49 -10.89
C SER A 83 -17.08 -3.02 -11.53
N LEU A 84 -17.44 -3.46 -12.73
CA LEU A 84 -18.70 -3.10 -13.38
C LEU A 84 -19.93 -3.74 -12.74
N GLU A 85 -19.77 -4.74 -11.90
CA GLU A 85 -20.85 -5.22 -11.03
C GLU A 85 -21.21 -4.10 -10.04
N SER A 86 -22.39 -3.51 -10.18
CA SER A 86 -22.83 -2.40 -9.36
C SER A 86 -24.25 -2.58 -8.87
N PHE A 87 -24.50 -2.13 -7.65
CA PHE A 87 -25.84 -2.05 -7.05
C PHE A 87 -26.60 -0.79 -7.44
N SER A 88 -25.93 0.16 -8.11
CA SER A 88 -26.47 1.48 -8.43
C SER A 88 -26.27 1.82 -9.90
N ASP A 89 -27.10 2.73 -10.41
CA ASP A 89 -27.03 3.21 -11.79
C ASP A 89 -25.77 4.06 -12.03
N GLU A 90 -25.27 4.70 -10.97
CA GLU A 90 -24.01 5.47 -10.98
C GLU A 90 -23.05 4.92 -9.91
N GLN A 91 -21.84 4.58 -10.32
CA GLN A 91 -20.78 4.09 -9.44
C GLN A 91 -19.54 4.98 -9.49
N VAL A 92 -19.08 5.39 -8.32
CA VAL A 92 -17.75 5.97 -8.13
C VAL A 92 -16.82 4.84 -7.71
N LEU A 93 -15.93 4.44 -8.60
CA LEU A 93 -14.93 3.39 -8.34
C LEU A 93 -13.63 4.05 -7.85
N PHE A 94 -13.13 3.63 -6.71
CA PHE A 94 -11.77 3.91 -6.28
C PHE A 94 -10.92 2.66 -6.46
N SER A 95 -9.79 2.77 -7.16
CA SER A 95 -8.95 1.62 -7.50
C SER A 95 -7.46 1.94 -7.40
N PHE A 96 -6.65 0.92 -7.16
CA PHE A 96 -5.20 0.97 -7.25
C PHE A 96 -4.78 0.32 -8.57
N TYR A 97 -3.99 1.03 -9.35
CA TYR A 97 -3.46 0.54 -10.62
C TYR A 97 -1.94 0.71 -10.61
N GLU A 98 -1.22 -0.30 -11.03
CA GLU A 98 0.20 -0.46 -10.74
C GLU A 98 1.09 -0.57 -11.99
N LEU A 99 0.49 -0.74 -13.18
CA LEU A 99 1.19 -0.99 -14.44
C LEU A 99 1.03 0.16 -15.43
N ASP A 100 1.75 0.10 -16.54
CA ASP A 100 1.86 1.21 -17.48
C ASP A 100 1.15 1.00 -18.83
N ASN A 101 0.55 -0.17 -19.05
CA ASN A 101 -0.12 -0.49 -20.33
C ASN A 101 -1.57 -0.97 -20.11
N PRO A 102 -2.51 -0.04 -19.78
CA PRO A 102 -3.91 -0.41 -19.62
C PRO A 102 -4.47 -1.07 -20.87
N THR A 103 -5.12 -2.21 -20.69
CA THR A 103 -5.74 -2.96 -21.77
C THR A 103 -6.99 -2.28 -22.28
N ARG A 104 -7.51 -2.73 -23.44
CA ARG A 104 -8.79 -2.26 -23.97
C ARG A 104 -9.94 -2.53 -22.99
N GLU A 105 -9.91 -3.68 -22.32
CA GLU A 105 -10.90 -4.08 -21.32
C GLU A 105 -10.86 -3.13 -20.11
N GLU A 106 -9.69 -2.81 -19.58
CA GLU A 106 -9.52 -1.88 -18.47
C GLU A 106 -9.97 -0.47 -18.84
N ILE A 107 -9.63 0.01 -20.05
CA ILE A 107 -10.10 1.30 -20.57
C ILE A 107 -11.62 1.33 -20.69
N ASN A 108 -12.25 0.26 -21.18
CA ASN A 108 -13.69 0.17 -21.27
C ASN A 108 -14.35 0.16 -19.90
N ILE A 109 -13.80 -0.56 -18.93
CA ILE A 109 -14.27 -0.53 -17.54
C ILE A 109 -14.24 0.89 -16.98
N VAL A 110 -13.12 1.59 -17.14
CA VAL A 110 -12.99 2.97 -16.66
C VAL A 110 -14.05 3.87 -17.33
N LYS A 111 -14.22 3.80 -18.64
CA LYS A 111 -15.19 4.62 -19.39
C LYS A 111 -16.66 4.33 -19.02
N ASN A 112 -16.98 3.12 -18.57
CA ASN A 112 -18.34 2.73 -18.23
C ASN A 112 -18.70 2.93 -16.74
N ASN A 113 -17.76 3.34 -15.90
CA ASN A 113 -18.08 3.84 -14.57
C ASN A 113 -18.54 5.31 -14.63
N TYR A 114 -19.38 5.73 -13.70
CA TYR A 114 -19.72 7.17 -13.56
C TYR A 114 -18.46 7.99 -13.34
N LYS A 115 -17.61 7.55 -12.41
CA LYS A 115 -16.31 8.12 -12.12
C LYS A 115 -15.34 7.03 -11.65
N VAL A 116 -14.07 7.14 -12.04
CA VAL A 116 -13.00 6.32 -11.48
C VAL A 116 -11.96 7.22 -10.82
N ILE A 117 -11.56 6.85 -9.64
CA ILE A 117 -10.58 7.57 -8.85
C ILE A 117 -9.36 6.66 -8.66
N PHE A 118 -8.17 7.20 -8.90
CA PHE A 118 -6.91 6.53 -8.64
C PHE A 118 -6.08 7.28 -7.59
N SER A 119 -5.31 6.53 -6.83
CA SER A 119 -4.41 7.09 -5.80
C SER A 119 -3.06 7.55 -6.34
N CYS A 120 -2.75 7.29 -7.62
CA CYS A 120 -1.50 7.64 -8.29
C CYS A 120 -1.78 8.61 -9.46
N LYS A 121 -1.09 9.74 -9.50
CA LYS A 121 -1.24 10.74 -10.57
C LYS A 121 -0.80 10.20 -11.93
N GLU A 122 0.32 9.47 -11.97
CA GLU A 122 0.81 8.86 -13.20
C GLU A 122 -0.24 7.94 -13.83
N THR A 123 -0.99 7.21 -12.99
CA THR A 123 -2.12 6.39 -13.44
C THR A 123 -3.27 7.24 -14.02
N VAL A 124 -3.63 8.34 -13.34
CA VAL A 124 -4.68 9.25 -13.83
C VAL A 124 -4.29 9.82 -15.19
N GLU A 125 -3.08 10.36 -15.33
CA GLU A 125 -2.55 10.91 -16.57
C GLU A 125 -2.54 9.87 -17.71
N LYS A 126 -2.17 8.61 -17.38
CA LYS A 126 -2.18 7.50 -18.32
C LYS A 126 -3.58 7.25 -18.87
N PHE A 127 -4.59 7.06 -18.01
CA PHE A 127 -5.96 6.81 -18.46
C PHE A 127 -6.56 8.02 -19.17
N GLN A 128 -6.23 9.25 -18.76
CA GLN A 128 -6.63 10.46 -19.48
C GLN A 128 -6.07 10.50 -20.90
N SER A 129 -4.80 10.17 -21.09
CA SER A 129 -4.15 10.08 -22.40
C SER A 129 -4.79 9.04 -23.32
N LEU A 130 -5.46 8.04 -22.76
CA LEU A 130 -6.22 6.99 -23.46
C LEU A 130 -7.70 7.36 -23.66
N GLY A 131 -8.06 8.61 -23.40
CA GLY A 131 -9.39 9.17 -23.63
C GLY A 131 -10.42 8.87 -22.56
N CYS A 132 -10.00 8.49 -21.34
CA CYS A 132 -10.86 8.38 -20.17
C CYS A 132 -11.03 9.77 -19.54
N LYS A 133 -12.21 10.39 -19.68
CA LYS A 133 -12.49 11.75 -19.17
C LYS A 133 -13.05 11.76 -17.74
N ASN A 134 -13.47 10.62 -17.25
CA ASN A 134 -14.13 10.43 -15.95
C ASN A 134 -13.18 9.92 -14.87
N VAL A 135 -11.88 10.26 -14.97
CA VAL A 135 -10.86 9.85 -13.99
C VAL A 135 -10.39 11.03 -13.16
N ASP A 136 -10.22 10.80 -11.86
CA ASP A 136 -9.73 11.78 -10.90
C ASP A 136 -8.63 11.17 -10.02
N TYR A 137 -7.89 12.05 -9.35
CA TYR A 137 -6.86 11.71 -8.38
C TYR A 137 -7.34 11.90 -6.94
N LEU A 138 -7.09 10.92 -6.07
CA LEU A 138 -7.32 11.04 -4.63
C LEU A 138 -6.22 10.31 -3.87
N PRO A 139 -5.35 11.02 -3.14
CA PRO A 139 -4.31 10.40 -2.33
C PRO A 139 -4.90 9.65 -1.14
N LEU A 140 -4.18 8.62 -0.66
CA LEU A 140 -4.53 7.94 0.58
C LEU A 140 -4.16 8.77 1.81
N GLY A 141 -4.90 8.57 2.88
CA GLY A 141 -4.61 9.12 4.19
C GLY A 141 -3.63 8.26 5.01
N PHE A 142 -3.03 8.85 6.01
CA PHE A 142 -2.32 8.12 7.06
C PHE A 142 -3.33 7.63 8.12
N ASP A 143 -3.28 6.34 8.42
CA ASP A 143 -4.15 5.71 9.43
C ASP A 143 -3.52 5.83 10.83
N SER A 144 -3.75 6.96 11.48
CA SER A 144 -3.23 7.22 12.83
C SER A 144 -3.84 6.34 13.93
N HIS A 145 -4.92 5.62 13.63
CA HIS A 145 -5.51 4.66 14.56
C HIS A 145 -4.66 3.39 14.69
N ASN A 146 -4.15 2.90 13.57
CA ASN A 146 -3.34 1.68 13.53
C ASN A 146 -1.83 1.96 13.61
N PHE A 147 -1.39 3.16 13.20
CA PHE A 147 0.02 3.51 13.10
C PHE A 147 0.35 4.73 13.96
N TYR A 148 1.19 4.51 14.96
CA TYR A 148 1.63 5.52 15.92
C TYR A 148 3.04 5.19 16.40
N LYS A 149 3.77 6.18 16.87
CA LYS A 149 5.13 5.99 17.37
C LYS A 149 5.14 5.12 18.62
N THR A 150 6.02 4.12 18.62
CA THR A 150 6.38 3.31 19.77
C THR A 150 7.89 3.29 19.94
N ASN A 151 8.36 2.90 21.11
CA ASN A 151 9.80 2.72 21.39
C ASN A 151 10.26 1.27 21.14
N LYS A 152 9.55 0.53 20.29
CA LYS A 152 9.86 -0.86 20.02
C LYS A 152 11.18 -1.00 19.27
N GLN A 153 12.01 -1.91 19.73
CA GLN A 153 13.27 -2.31 19.09
C GLN A 153 13.38 -3.83 19.14
N TYR A 154 13.71 -4.44 17.99
CA TYR A 154 14.00 -5.86 17.93
C TYR A 154 15.51 -6.16 18.03
N PHE A 155 16.34 -5.22 17.56
CA PHE A 155 17.76 -5.25 17.81
C PHE A 155 18.06 -4.28 18.97
N THR A 156 18.70 -4.78 20.00
CA THR A 156 18.93 -4.03 21.27
C THR A 156 20.27 -3.29 21.31
N ASP A 157 20.99 -3.27 20.20
CA ASP A 157 22.26 -2.57 20.03
C ASP A 157 22.09 -1.32 19.14
N ASP A 158 23.16 -0.53 19.01
CA ASP A 158 23.16 0.73 18.25
C ASP A 158 23.18 0.57 16.73
N ARG A 159 22.86 -0.63 16.20
CA ARG A 159 22.81 -0.84 14.76
C ARG A 159 21.78 0.06 14.09
N ILE A 160 22.08 0.44 12.85
CA ILE A 160 21.08 1.01 11.96
C ILE A 160 20.31 -0.13 11.32
N THR A 161 19.00 -0.16 11.52
CA THR A 161 18.11 -1.22 11.06
C THR A 161 17.39 -0.80 9.81
N PHE A 162 17.66 -1.54 8.73
CA PHE A 162 16.91 -1.48 7.47
C PHE A 162 15.70 -2.40 7.52
N THR A 163 14.64 -2.01 6.82
CA THR A 163 13.40 -2.78 6.75
C THR A 163 12.92 -2.91 5.32
N ILE A 164 12.55 -4.13 4.93
CA ILE A 164 11.78 -4.43 3.70
C ILE A 164 10.47 -5.06 4.12
N VAL A 165 9.35 -4.51 3.64
CA VAL A 165 8.00 -4.96 4.00
C VAL A 165 7.09 -5.08 2.78
N GLY A 166 6.09 -5.94 2.88
CA GLY A 166 5.06 -6.09 1.87
C GLY A 166 4.95 -7.49 1.29
N LYS A 167 3.95 -7.70 0.47
CA LYS A 167 3.72 -8.97 -0.19
C LYS A 167 4.89 -9.30 -1.12
N PHE A 168 5.46 -10.52 -1.00
CA PHE A 168 6.51 -10.97 -1.90
C PHE A 168 5.93 -11.21 -3.29
N GLU A 169 6.29 -10.36 -4.23
CA GLU A 169 5.91 -10.43 -5.65
C GLU A 169 6.94 -9.72 -6.53
N SER A 170 7.00 -10.07 -7.80
CA SER A 170 7.99 -9.57 -8.77
C SER A 170 8.05 -8.05 -8.85
N ARG A 171 6.89 -7.39 -8.83
CA ARG A 171 6.73 -5.94 -8.90
C ARG A 171 7.47 -5.18 -7.80
N LYS A 172 7.54 -5.76 -6.60
CA LYS A 172 8.15 -5.15 -5.41
C LYS A 172 9.68 -5.11 -5.44
N ASN A 173 10.34 -5.80 -6.40
CA ASN A 173 11.78 -5.88 -6.50
C ASN A 173 12.50 -6.39 -5.22
N HIS A 174 11.79 -7.11 -4.34
CA HIS A 174 12.32 -7.57 -3.04
C HIS A 174 13.58 -8.41 -3.19
N GLU A 175 13.60 -9.34 -4.15
CA GLU A 175 14.76 -10.21 -4.40
C GLU A 175 16.00 -9.37 -4.71
N LYS A 176 15.88 -8.42 -5.63
CA LYS A 176 16.99 -7.55 -6.07
C LYS A 176 17.49 -6.69 -4.92
N MET A 177 16.56 -6.09 -4.13
CA MET A 177 16.93 -5.31 -2.94
C MET A 177 17.70 -6.14 -1.92
N VAL A 178 17.18 -7.32 -1.55
CA VAL A 178 17.84 -8.19 -0.56
C VAL A 178 19.22 -8.60 -1.02
N LYS A 179 19.36 -9.08 -2.26
CA LYS A 179 20.66 -9.51 -2.79
C LYS A 179 21.67 -8.38 -2.84
N ALA A 180 21.29 -7.20 -3.31
CA ALA A 180 22.16 -6.03 -3.32
C ALA A 180 22.58 -5.61 -1.89
N TRP A 181 21.62 -5.58 -0.95
CA TRP A 181 21.89 -5.26 0.44
C TRP A 181 22.85 -6.28 1.10
N LEU A 182 22.62 -7.57 0.90
CA LEU A 182 23.48 -8.65 1.43
C LEU A 182 24.93 -8.54 0.91
N LYS A 183 25.09 -8.25 -0.36
CA LYS A 183 26.41 -8.08 -0.99
C LYS A 183 27.21 -6.94 -0.34
N LYS A 184 26.56 -5.85 0.06
CA LYS A 184 27.22 -4.66 0.63
C LYS A 184 27.31 -4.69 2.15
N PHE A 185 26.25 -5.10 2.84
CA PHE A 185 26.11 -4.93 4.29
C PHE A 185 25.99 -6.27 5.03
N GLY A 186 25.95 -7.39 4.33
CA GLY A 186 25.87 -8.74 4.93
C GLY A 186 27.01 -8.97 5.92
N ASN A 187 26.66 -9.52 7.09
CA ASN A 187 27.59 -9.77 8.20
C ASN A 187 28.34 -8.53 8.74
N ASN A 188 27.87 -7.32 8.44
CA ASN A 188 28.39 -6.10 9.04
C ASN A 188 27.70 -5.81 10.37
N ARG A 189 28.49 -5.65 11.45
CA ARG A 189 27.96 -5.43 12.80
C ARG A 189 27.25 -4.09 13.01
N LYS A 190 27.45 -3.11 12.12
CA LYS A 190 26.83 -1.79 12.23
C LYS A 190 25.40 -1.75 11.68
N TYR A 191 25.02 -2.71 10.87
CA TYR A 191 23.77 -2.70 10.14
C TYR A 191 23.00 -3.99 10.34
N SER A 192 21.68 -3.90 10.30
CA SER A 192 20.78 -5.06 10.27
C SER A 192 19.71 -4.88 9.22
N LEU A 193 19.21 -5.99 8.70
CA LEU A 193 18.09 -6.04 7.78
C LEU A 193 16.99 -6.91 8.37
N GLN A 194 15.81 -6.34 8.52
CA GLN A 194 14.60 -7.09 8.85
C GLN A 194 13.67 -7.13 7.64
N CYS A 195 13.18 -8.31 7.32
CA CYS A 195 12.34 -8.57 6.16
C CYS A 195 10.99 -9.15 6.58
N ALA A 196 9.92 -8.40 6.41
CA ALA A 196 8.55 -8.88 6.53
C ALA A 196 7.94 -9.02 5.14
N MET A 197 8.49 -9.93 4.36
CA MET A 197 8.09 -10.23 2.99
C MET A 197 7.37 -11.59 2.99
N TRP A 198 6.06 -11.54 2.96
CA TRP A 198 5.22 -12.72 2.99
C TRP A 198 4.19 -12.68 1.87
N ASN A 199 4.07 -13.78 1.14
CA ASN A 199 3.00 -13.92 0.15
C ASN A 199 1.87 -14.79 0.73
N PRO A 200 0.69 -14.22 1.03
CA PRO A 200 -0.42 -14.96 1.65
C PRO A 200 -1.05 -16.02 0.72
N PHE A 201 -0.73 -16.00 -0.57
CA PHE A 201 -1.20 -16.98 -1.56
C PHE A 201 -0.28 -18.20 -1.67
N LEU A 202 0.87 -18.17 -0.99
CA LEU A 202 1.80 -19.29 -0.90
C LEU A 202 1.69 -20.01 0.43
N LYS A 203 2.01 -21.31 0.45
CA LYS A 203 2.14 -22.07 1.69
C LYS A 203 3.32 -21.56 2.54
N PRO A 204 3.28 -21.72 3.87
CA PRO A 204 4.38 -21.31 4.74
C PRO A 204 5.75 -21.88 4.32
N GLU A 205 5.79 -23.13 3.89
CA GLU A 205 7.02 -23.79 3.41
C GLU A 205 7.60 -23.11 2.18
N GLN A 206 6.75 -22.67 1.23
CA GLN A 206 7.17 -21.95 0.03
C GLN A 206 7.73 -20.56 0.37
N ASN A 207 7.08 -19.82 1.28
CA ASN A 207 7.60 -18.55 1.77
C ASN A 207 8.98 -18.72 2.45
N ASN A 208 9.15 -19.78 3.27
CA ASN A 208 10.43 -20.08 3.90
C ASN A 208 11.52 -20.48 2.88
N GLN A 209 11.16 -21.22 1.84
CA GLN A 209 12.09 -21.57 0.75
C GLN A 209 12.56 -20.32 -0.01
N ILE A 210 11.64 -19.36 -0.24
CA ILE A 210 12.01 -18.06 -0.84
C ILE A 210 13.04 -17.33 0.04
N ALA A 211 12.77 -17.20 1.33
CA ALA A 211 13.69 -16.53 2.26
C ALA A 211 15.07 -17.20 2.28
N GLN A 212 15.14 -18.54 2.30
CA GLN A 212 16.40 -19.29 2.22
C GLN A 212 17.11 -19.10 0.88
N GLY A 213 16.38 -19.11 -0.22
CA GLY A 213 16.91 -18.86 -1.57
C GLY A 213 17.53 -17.46 -1.71
N LEU A 214 16.92 -16.45 -1.10
CA LEU A 214 17.45 -15.09 -1.10
C LEU A 214 18.79 -14.98 -0.37
N MET A 215 19.00 -15.79 0.66
CA MET A 215 20.28 -15.84 1.38
C MET A 215 21.37 -16.67 0.69
N GLY A 216 21.05 -17.33 -0.43
CA GLY A 216 22.03 -18.09 -1.21
C GLY A 216 22.73 -19.20 -0.44
N GLY A 217 22.06 -19.79 0.56
CA GLY A 217 22.64 -20.83 1.42
C GLY A 217 23.68 -20.33 2.43
N GLN A 218 23.84 -19.01 2.56
CA GLN A 218 24.75 -18.42 3.57
C GLN A 218 23.97 -17.99 4.82
N ASN A 219 24.66 -17.94 5.94
CA ASN A 219 24.14 -17.43 7.19
C ASN A 219 24.59 -15.98 7.41
N TYR A 220 23.63 -15.10 7.62
CA TYR A 220 23.88 -13.70 7.94
C TYR A 220 23.33 -13.40 9.34
N PHE A 221 24.23 -13.13 10.30
CA PHE A 221 23.82 -12.86 11.70
C PHE A 221 23.03 -11.57 11.85
N ASN A 222 23.06 -10.69 10.86
CA ASN A 222 22.41 -9.38 10.86
C ASN A 222 21.18 -9.30 9.94
N VAL A 223 20.60 -10.44 9.56
CA VAL A 223 19.40 -10.51 8.72
C VAL A 223 18.35 -11.39 9.37
N VAL A 224 17.12 -10.89 9.44
CA VAL A 224 15.96 -11.60 9.99
C VAL A 224 14.81 -11.56 9.00
N PHE A 225 14.26 -12.73 8.69
CA PHE A 225 13.00 -12.87 7.97
C PHE A 225 11.88 -13.13 8.96
N SER A 226 10.93 -12.19 9.01
CA SER A 226 9.73 -12.31 9.85
C SER A 226 8.59 -12.88 9.04
N GLY A 227 7.77 -13.71 9.66
CA GLY A 227 6.55 -14.26 9.05
C GLY A 227 5.44 -13.21 8.91
N TYR A 228 4.26 -13.71 8.56
CA TYR A 228 3.06 -12.88 8.50
C TYR A 228 2.70 -12.29 9.86
N MET A 229 2.32 -11.03 9.86
CA MET A 229 1.87 -10.29 11.05
C MET A 229 0.35 -10.13 11.02
N PRO A 230 -0.40 -10.91 11.81
CA PRO A 230 -1.87 -10.95 11.71
C PRO A 230 -2.56 -9.73 12.32
N LYS A 231 -1.86 -8.93 13.13
CA LYS A 231 -2.40 -7.75 13.82
C LYS A 231 -1.68 -6.49 13.40
N ASN A 232 -2.43 -5.41 13.20
CA ASN A 232 -1.86 -4.10 12.87
C ASN A 232 -0.91 -3.57 13.96
N GLU A 233 -1.18 -3.87 15.24
CA GLU A 233 -0.29 -3.52 16.34
C GLU A 233 1.10 -4.15 16.17
N MET A 234 1.16 -5.46 15.84
CA MET A 234 2.43 -6.14 15.57
C MET A 234 3.16 -5.51 14.38
N TYR A 235 2.42 -5.17 13.34
CA TYR A 235 2.96 -4.53 12.16
C TYR A 235 3.44 -3.11 12.45
N ASN A 236 2.69 -2.33 13.23
CA ASN A 236 3.11 -1.02 13.71
C ASN A 236 4.41 -1.08 14.52
N ASP A 237 4.52 -2.03 15.45
CA ASP A 237 5.75 -2.26 16.21
C ASP A 237 6.93 -2.61 15.31
N TYR A 238 6.68 -3.41 14.27
CA TYR A 238 7.71 -3.79 13.31
C TYR A 238 8.23 -2.59 12.51
N LEU A 239 7.36 -1.71 12.04
CA LEU A 239 7.76 -0.47 11.38
C LEU A 239 8.53 0.46 12.33
N ASN A 240 8.07 0.56 13.59
CA ASN A 240 8.73 1.39 14.61
C ASN A 240 10.14 0.89 14.96
N SER A 241 10.40 -0.41 14.86
CA SER A 241 11.72 -1.00 15.17
C SER A 241 12.78 -0.76 14.10
N SER A 242 12.45 -0.10 13.00
CA SER A 242 13.39 0.24 11.91
C SER A 242 13.88 1.68 11.98
N ASP A 243 15.00 1.94 11.32
CA ASP A 243 15.52 3.29 11.06
C ASP A 243 15.29 3.70 9.61
N ILE A 244 15.43 2.74 8.67
CA ILE A 244 15.35 2.98 7.23
C ILE A 244 14.42 1.94 6.59
N VAL A 245 13.37 2.40 5.88
CA VAL A 245 12.54 1.55 5.02
C VAL A 245 13.05 1.58 3.58
N LEU A 246 13.08 0.41 2.95
CA LEU A 246 13.50 0.23 1.56
C LEU A 246 12.29 -0.05 0.68
N GLY A 247 12.03 0.82 -0.29
CA GLY A 247 10.88 0.75 -1.19
C GLY A 247 11.27 0.95 -2.66
N MET A 248 11.77 -0.11 -3.29
CA MET A 248 12.19 -0.10 -4.70
C MET A 248 11.13 -0.75 -5.61
N SER A 249 9.84 -0.66 -5.24
CA SER A 249 8.77 -1.19 -6.06
C SER A 249 8.69 -0.47 -7.42
N GLY A 250 8.61 -1.24 -8.49
CA GLY A 250 8.54 -0.72 -9.85
C GLY A 250 7.15 -0.21 -10.25
N GLY A 251 6.11 -0.47 -9.44
CA GLY A 251 4.75 0.02 -9.68
C GLY A 251 3.92 -0.07 -8.40
N GLU A 252 3.35 1.03 -7.98
CA GLU A 252 2.53 1.14 -6.77
C GLU A 252 1.29 2.00 -7.01
N GLY A 253 0.19 1.60 -6.39
CA GLY A 253 -0.98 2.47 -6.26
C GLY A 253 -0.78 3.56 -5.21
N TRP A 254 0.05 3.30 -4.15
CA TRP A 254 0.43 4.29 -3.13
C TRP A 254 1.77 3.98 -2.45
N GLY A 255 2.09 2.70 -2.19
CA GLY A 255 3.24 2.30 -1.38
C GLY A 255 2.95 2.46 0.12
N LEU A 256 1.87 1.82 0.60
CA LEU A 256 1.41 1.95 1.99
C LEU A 256 2.49 1.68 3.04
N PRO A 257 3.31 0.61 2.94
CA PRO A 257 4.33 0.31 3.94
C PRO A 257 5.36 1.43 4.10
N GLU A 258 5.86 1.93 2.98
CA GLU A 258 6.89 2.95 2.94
C GLU A 258 6.33 4.31 3.36
N PHE A 259 5.11 4.62 2.94
CA PHE A 259 4.39 5.82 3.36
C PHE A 259 4.13 5.83 4.88
N GLN A 260 3.63 4.72 5.44
CA GLN A 260 3.41 4.57 6.87
C GLN A 260 4.71 4.73 7.66
N SER A 261 5.80 4.11 7.20
CA SER A 261 7.12 4.23 7.83
C SER A 261 7.63 5.67 7.82
N ALA A 262 7.52 6.38 6.69
CA ALA A 262 7.90 7.78 6.60
C ALA A 262 7.08 8.67 7.56
N CYS A 263 5.77 8.46 7.63
CA CYS A 263 4.88 9.15 8.58
C CYS A 263 5.22 8.88 10.05
N LEU A 264 5.79 7.71 10.35
CA LEU A 264 6.31 7.36 11.68
C LEU A 264 7.70 7.96 11.96
N GLY A 265 8.26 8.73 11.02
CA GLY A 265 9.58 9.38 11.18
C GLY A 265 10.75 8.48 10.81
N LYS A 266 10.53 7.40 10.05
CA LYS A 266 11.61 6.56 9.54
C LYS A 266 12.17 7.15 8.25
N HIS A 267 13.47 7.01 8.04
CA HIS A 267 14.07 7.37 6.75
C HIS A 267 13.63 6.36 5.68
N ALA A 268 13.58 6.80 4.44
CA ALA A 268 13.14 5.96 3.33
C ALA A 268 14.12 6.06 2.15
N VAL A 269 14.43 4.92 1.53
CA VAL A 269 15.09 4.85 0.23
C VAL A 269 14.06 4.32 -0.76
N LEU A 270 13.67 5.15 -1.73
CA LEU A 270 12.55 4.88 -2.61
C LEU A 270 12.94 5.02 -4.08
N LEU A 271 12.38 4.16 -4.91
CA LEU A 271 12.44 4.35 -6.35
C LEU A 271 11.63 5.60 -6.74
N ASN A 272 12.22 6.55 -7.45
CA ASN A 272 11.54 7.78 -7.91
C ASN A 272 10.59 7.48 -9.07
N ALA A 273 9.54 6.71 -8.80
CA ALA A 273 8.62 6.20 -9.80
C ALA A 273 7.21 6.00 -9.23
N SER A 274 6.23 5.93 -10.12
CA SER A 274 4.86 5.58 -9.77
C SER A 274 4.32 6.46 -8.63
N ALA A 275 3.52 5.91 -7.72
CA ALA A 275 2.88 6.65 -6.64
C ALA A 275 3.84 7.20 -5.58
N TYR A 276 5.07 6.72 -5.48
CA TYR A 276 6.06 7.35 -4.58
C TYR A 276 6.27 8.83 -4.92
N LYS A 277 6.23 9.21 -6.21
CA LYS A 277 6.35 10.60 -6.67
C LYS A 277 5.24 11.53 -6.16
N ASP A 278 4.12 10.99 -5.69
CA ASP A 278 2.99 11.79 -5.22
C ASP A 278 3.20 12.33 -3.79
N TRP A 279 4.03 11.66 -2.99
CA TRP A 279 4.26 12.03 -1.62
C TRP A 279 5.74 12.14 -1.20
N ALA A 280 6.66 11.44 -1.88
CA ALA A 280 8.09 11.50 -1.58
C ALA A 280 8.79 12.64 -2.35
N ASN A 281 9.83 13.17 -1.73
CA ASN A 281 10.75 14.16 -2.30
C ASN A 281 12.09 14.11 -1.54
N ASP A 282 13.10 14.81 -2.03
CA ASP A 282 14.46 14.80 -1.47
C ASP A 282 14.58 15.24 -0.01
N LYS A 283 13.55 15.89 0.55
CA LYS A 283 13.54 16.29 1.97
C LYS A 283 13.10 15.14 2.86
N ASN A 284 12.10 14.35 2.43
CA ASN A 284 11.48 13.31 3.24
C ASN A 284 11.91 11.89 2.89
N ALA A 285 12.65 11.69 1.78
CA ALA A 285 13.16 10.40 1.35
C ALA A 285 14.50 10.57 0.60
N VAL A 286 15.25 9.49 0.46
CA VAL A 286 16.32 9.36 -0.53
C VAL A 286 15.71 8.74 -1.77
N LEU A 287 15.77 9.46 -2.89
CA LEU A 287 15.18 9.03 -4.14
C LEU A 287 16.25 8.39 -5.03
N VAL A 288 15.96 7.20 -5.54
CA VAL A 288 16.79 6.48 -6.52
C VAL A 288 16.09 6.56 -7.87
N GLU A 289 16.78 7.07 -8.87
CA GLU A 289 16.21 7.21 -10.21
C GLU A 289 16.02 5.84 -10.88
N PRO A 290 14.93 5.63 -11.64
CA PRO A 290 14.74 4.42 -12.41
C PRO A 290 15.84 4.26 -13.46
N SER A 291 16.39 3.05 -13.59
CA SER A 291 17.37 2.70 -14.65
C SER A 291 16.70 2.30 -15.97
N GLY A 292 15.38 2.12 -15.97
CA GLY A 292 14.59 1.69 -17.11
C GLY A 292 13.31 1.01 -16.68
N LYS A 293 12.76 0.18 -17.57
CA LYS A 293 11.57 -0.63 -17.31
C LYS A 293 11.83 -2.09 -17.69
N ARG A 294 11.08 -2.98 -17.07
CA ARG A 294 11.07 -4.42 -17.39
C ARG A 294 9.66 -4.97 -17.34
N ASP A 295 9.46 -6.11 -18.00
CA ASP A 295 8.18 -6.82 -17.94
C ASP A 295 7.92 -7.36 -16.52
N VAL A 296 6.67 -7.35 -16.14
CA VAL A 296 6.23 -7.71 -14.78
C VAL A 296 5.79 -9.17 -14.65
N TYR A 297 5.63 -9.87 -15.77
CA TYR A 297 4.99 -11.19 -15.81
C TYR A 297 5.72 -12.20 -14.94
N ASP A 298 5.06 -12.63 -13.87
CA ASP A 298 5.59 -13.55 -12.86
C ASP A 298 4.87 -14.92 -12.85
N GLY A 299 3.84 -15.07 -13.69
CA GLY A 299 3.05 -16.30 -13.76
C GLY A 299 2.16 -16.58 -12.56
N MET A 300 2.04 -15.63 -11.62
CA MET A 300 1.22 -15.74 -10.43
C MET A 300 0.14 -14.65 -10.39
N PHE A 301 0.54 -13.38 -10.44
CA PHE A 301 -0.35 -12.22 -10.41
C PHE A 301 -0.44 -11.53 -11.77
N PHE A 302 0.62 -11.66 -12.56
CA PHE A 302 0.76 -11.01 -13.85
C PHE A 302 1.08 -12.06 -14.91
N HIS A 303 0.14 -12.23 -15.84
CA HIS A 303 0.25 -13.19 -16.94
C HIS A 303 0.20 -12.44 -18.27
N GLU A 304 1.18 -12.66 -19.12
CA GLU A 304 1.22 -12.04 -20.44
C GLU A 304 -0.01 -12.40 -21.27
N GLY A 305 -0.56 -11.42 -21.99
CA GLY A 305 -1.71 -11.60 -22.89
C GLY A 305 -3.06 -11.74 -22.22
N GLN A 306 -3.15 -11.58 -20.91
CA GLN A 306 -4.44 -11.55 -20.20
C GLN A 306 -5.16 -10.22 -20.40
N PRO A 307 -6.51 -10.16 -20.22
CA PRO A 307 -7.28 -8.93 -20.41
C PRO A 307 -7.06 -7.84 -19.36
N TYR A 308 -6.26 -8.12 -18.32
CA TYR A 308 -5.97 -7.20 -17.22
C TYR A 308 -4.49 -7.26 -16.85
N ASN A 309 -4.01 -6.20 -16.22
CA ASN A 309 -2.68 -6.13 -15.62
C ASN A 309 -1.56 -6.42 -16.65
N GLN A 310 -1.49 -5.60 -17.69
CA GLN A 310 -0.48 -5.70 -18.73
C GLN A 310 0.51 -4.54 -18.67
N GLY A 311 1.76 -4.79 -19.07
CA GLY A 311 2.78 -3.77 -19.23
C GLY A 311 4.04 -4.01 -18.43
N GLN A 312 4.73 -2.92 -18.17
CA GLN A 312 6.04 -2.89 -17.55
C GLN A 312 6.01 -2.19 -16.21
N ILE A 313 7.03 -2.47 -15.43
CA ILE A 313 7.34 -1.80 -14.17
C ILE A 313 8.70 -1.14 -14.27
N TYR A 314 8.91 -0.11 -13.46
CA TYR A 314 10.21 0.52 -13.33
C TYR A 314 11.23 -0.41 -12.68
N ASP A 315 12.47 -0.35 -13.12
CA ASP A 315 13.61 -1.06 -12.57
C ASP A 315 14.66 -0.07 -12.05
N PHE A 316 15.63 -0.53 -11.29
CA PHE A 316 16.67 0.29 -10.70
C PHE A 316 18.06 -0.32 -10.89
N ASN A 317 19.11 0.51 -10.81
CA ASN A 317 20.50 0.07 -10.76
C ASN A 317 20.88 -0.30 -9.31
N GLU A 318 21.60 -1.41 -9.11
CA GLU A 318 22.00 -1.86 -7.77
C GLU A 318 22.99 -0.89 -7.10
N ASP A 319 23.91 -0.31 -7.85
CA ASP A 319 24.91 0.63 -7.29
C ASP A 319 24.23 1.94 -6.86
N ASP A 320 23.24 2.43 -7.63
CA ASP A 320 22.44 3.60 -7.27
C ASP A 320 21.60 3.33 -6.02
N PHE A 321 21.00 2.15 -5.90
CA PHE A 321 20.28 1.72 -4.71
C PHE A 321 21.22 1.67 -3.48
N ILE A 322 22.40 1.09 -3.62
CA ILE A 322 23.38 1.05 -2.52
C ILE A 322 23.85 2.44 -2.13
N SER A 323 24.10 3.33 -3.10
CA SER A 323 24.43 4.73 -2.85
C SER A 323 23.28 5.43 -2.08
N GLY A 324 22.03 5.13 -2.43
CA GLY A 324 20.85 5.60 -1.70
C GLY A 324 20.81 5.08 -0.25
N CYS A 325 21.16 3.83 -0.02
CA CYS A 325 21.28 3.26 1.33
C CYS A 325 22.38 3.97 2.14
N GLU A 326 23.54 4.25 1.54
CA GLU A 326 24.63 4.97 2.21
C GLU A 326 24.24 6.42 2.56
N GLU A 327 23.48 7.08 1.69
CA GLU A 327 22.95 8.41 1.98
C GLU A 327 21.91 8.37 3.12
N ALA A 328 21.02 7.38 3.14
CA ALA A 328 20.06 7.20 4.22
C ALA A 328 20.76 6.91 5.56
N ILE A 329 21.87 6.16 5.58
CA ILE A 329 22.70 5.94 6.76
C ILE A 329 23.19 7.29 7.31
N LYS A 330 23.73 8.18 6.49
CA LYS A 330 24.21 9.51 6.91
C LYS A 330 23.07 10.34 7.52
N ARG A 331 21.86 10.25 6.95
CA ARG A 331 20.68 10.93 7.51
C ARG A 331 20.32 10.38 8.89
N VAL A 332 20.34 9.05 9.09
CA VAL A 332 20.12 8.42 10.39
C VAL A 332 21.20 8.82 11.41
N GLU A 333 22.47 8.84 11.02
CA GLU A 333 23.58 9.27 11.86
C GLU A 333 23.45 10.74 12.28
N SER A 334 22.91 11.60 11.41
CA SER A 334 22.61 13.00 11.73
C SER A 334 21.38 13.14 12.63
N SER A 335 20.33 12.38 12.35
CA SER A 335 19.10 12.31 13.13
C SER A 335 18.37 11.00 12.84
N ARG A 336 18.13 10.18 13.86
CA ARG A 336 17.32 8.97 13.69
C ARG A 336 15.86 9.25 13.30
N ASN A 337 15.37 10.45 13.58
CA ASN A 337 14.01 10.85 13.27
C ASN A 337 13.94 11.67 11.99
N ASN A 338 13.17 11.20 11.02
CA ASN A 338 12.85 11.91 9.78
C ASN A 338 11.66 12.85 9.98
N SER A 339 11.93 14.06 10.48
CA SER A 339 10.89 15.05 10.76
C SER A 339 10.11 15.50 9.52
N GLU A 340 10.73 15.50 8.34
CA GLU A 340 10.05 15.85 7.09
C GLU A 340 9.10 14.72 6.63
N GLY A 341 9.46 13.47 6.90
CA GLY A 341 8.56 12.33 6.70
C GLY A 341 7.33 12.40 7.60
N GLU A 342 7.51 12.78 8.87
CA GLU A 342 6.37 12.90 9.80
C GLU A 342 5.31 13.91 9.36
N LYS A 343 5.70 14.98 8.67
CA LYS A 343 4.74 15.99 8.17
C LYS A 343 3.76 15.43 7.15
N LEU A 344 4.06 14.28 6.55
CA LEU A 344 3.17 13.64 5.59
C LEU A 344 1.83 13.25 6.22
N LYS A 345 1.81 12.83 7.50
CA LYS A 345 0.58 12.45 8.22
C LYS A 345 -0.41 13.62 8.35
N ASP A 346 0.07 14.87 8.41
CA ASP A 346 -0.79 16.06 8.51
C ASP A 346 -1.27 16.53 7.13
N LYS A 347 -0.48 16.24 6.10
CA LYS A 347 -0.82 16.55 4.71
C LYS A 347 -1.86 15.56 4.15
N PHE A 348 -1.65 14.27 4.41
CA PHE A 348 -2.44 13.17 3.88
C PHE A 348 -3.24 12.52 5.01
N THR A 349 -4.52 12.89 5.14
CA THR A 349 -5.40 12.40 6.20
C THR A 349 -6.61 11.70 5.62
N TYR A 350 -7.13 10.69 6.31
CA TYR A 350 -8.41 10.08 5.94
C TYR A 350 -9.57 11.06 6.03
N SER A 351 -9.47 12.08 6.88
CA SER A 351 -10.47 13.14 6.94
C SER A 351 -10.61 13.85 5.59
N LYS A 352 -9.51 14.34 5.00
CA LYS A 352 -9.51 14.95 3.66
C LYS A 352 -9.95 13.99 2.56
N MET A 353 -9.55 12.73 2.68
CA MET A 353 -9.95 11.70 1.73
C MET A 353 -11.47 11.47 1.75
N VAL A 354 -12.07 11.35 2.93
CA VAL A 354 -13.51 11.17 3.10
C VAL A 354 -14.29 12.40 2.66
N ASP A 355 -13.79 13.64 2.89
CA ASP A 355 -14.39 14.86 2.31
C ASP A 355 -14.53 14.75 0.78
N SER A 356 -13.46 14.32 0.12
CA SER A 356 -13.48 14.13 -1.33
C SER A 356 -14.44 13.02 -1.74
N ILE A 357 -14.43 11.86 -1.05
CA ILE A 357 -15.36 10.75 -1.35
C ILE A 357 -16.82 11.24 -1.24
N VAL A 358 -17.18 11.89 -0.13
CA VAL A 358 -18.54 12.37 0.10
C VAL A 358 -18.97 13.40 -0.94
N SER A 359 -18.05 14.22 -1.43
CA SER A 359 -18.36 15.22 -2.48
C SER A 359 -18.72 14.59 -3.83
N HIS A 360 -18.31 13.35 -4.06
CA HIS A 360 -18.64 12.59 -5.27
C HIS A 360 -19.95 11.78 -5.13
N MET A 361 -20.47 11.63 -3.91
CA MET A 361 -21.67 10.83 -3.58
C MET A 361 -22.95 11.69 -3.57
#